data_ff063a0625dcf01615279e019cd247c7
#
_entry.id   ff063a0625dcf01615279e019cd247c7
#
_cell.length_a   1.000
_cell.length_b   1.000
_cell.length_c   1.000
_cell.angle_alpha   90.00
_cell.angle_beta   90.00
_cell.angle_gamma   90.00
#
_symmetry.space_group_name_H-M   'P 1'
#
loop_
_entity.id
_entity.type
_entity.pdbx_description
1 polymer ?
#
loop_
_entity_poly.entity_id
_entity_poly.type
_entity_poly.pdbx_seq_one_letter_code
_entity_poly.pdbx_strand_id
1 'polypeptide(L)'
;MAVIFLTACATKNVFHPKSQYPPDPWVKGYSNPDDCLGGEKLAARNFELPPYPRRAFNSGRQGWVIMRLDVSALGETENVDVERSLPDGLFESASRQAVKSWTFRPPAGGVLKNCRVLLRYRSGEVSLG
;
A
#
# COMPACT_ATOMS: atom_id res chain seq x y z
N MET A 1 11.12 -14.49 46.29
CA MET A 1 11.54 -13.66 45.46
C MET A 1 10.72 -13.60 44.28
N ALA A 2 10.23 -12.58 44.04
CA ALA A 2 9.33 -12.49 43.01
C ALA A 2 9.99 -12.19 41.73
N VAL A 3 9.60 -12.85 40.82
CA VAL A 3 10.21 -12.59 39.65
C VAL A 3 9.23 -12.08 38.80
N ILE A 4 9.44 -11.09 38.31
CA ILE A 4 8.55 -10.45 37.62
C ILE A 4 8.68 -10.56 36.22
N PHE A 5 7.76 -10.75 35.56
CA PHE A 5 7.75 -10.92 34.32
C PHE A 5 7.12 -10.01 33.57
N LEU A 6 7.52 -9.41 33.35
CA LEU A 6 7.55 -8.48 32.51
C LEU A 6 7.12 -8.80 31.20
N THR A 7 6.79 -9.91 31.02
CA THR A 7 6.36 -10.22 29.75
C THR A 7 5.10 -9.54 29.44
N ALA A 8 4.44 -9.16 30.41
CA ALA A 8 3.21 -8.46 30.14
C ALA A 8 3.47 -7.22 29.33
N CYS A 9 4.65 -6.74 29.44
CA CYS A 9 4.91 -5.52 28.72
C CYS A 9 5.13 -5.80 27.31
N ALA A 10 5.32 -7.01 26.98
CA ALA A 10 5.60 -7.32 25.64
C ALA A 10 4.34 -7.54 24.88
N THR A 11 3.21 -7.22 25.47
CA THR A 11 2.07 -7.43 24.70
C THR A 11 2.11 -6.53 23.57
N LYS A 12 2.15 -7.06 22.43
CA LYS A 12 2.03 -6.29 21.25
C LYS A 12 0.60 -6.27 20.90
N ASN A 13 0.21 -5.27 20.23
CA ASN A 13 -1.12 -5.24 19.68
C ASN A 13 -1.21 -6.34 18.64
N VAL A 14 -2.10 -7.24 18.85
CA VAL A 14 -2.33 -8.33 17.92
C VAL A 14 -3.56 -8.01 17.12
N PHE A 15 -3.47 -8.19 15.81
CA PHE A 15 -4.61 -7.94 14.94
C PHE A 15 -5.62 -9.07 15.09
N HIS A 16 -6.86 -8.71 15.37
CA HIS A 16 -7.93 -9.67 15.47
C HIS A 16 -8.91 -9.44 14.34
N PRO A 17 -8.89 -10.23 13.28
CA PRO A 17 -9.77 -10.00 12.14
C PRO A 17 -11.24 -10.06 12.54
N LYS A 18 -11.97 -9.04 12.16
CA LYS A 18 -13.41 -9.01 12.34
C LYS A 18 -14.13 -8.88 11.01
N SER A 19 -13.40 -8.67 9.95
CA SER A 19 -13.95 -8.72 8.61
C SER A 19 -13.04 -9.61 7.79
N GLN A 20 -13.58 -10.16 6.72
CA GLN A 20 -12.76 -10.93 5.81
C GLN A 20 -11.99 -9.98 4.90
N TYR A 21 -10.82 -10.40 4.49
CA TYR A 21 -10.11 -9.68 3.46
C TYR A 21 -10.89 -9.86 2.17
N PRO A 22 -11.29 -8.77 1.49
CA PRO A 22 -12.01 -8.90 0.25
C PRO A 22 -11.13 -9.51 -0.83
N PRO A 23 -11.69 -10.25 -1.79
CA PRO A 23 -10.88 -10.82 -2.87
C PRO A 23 -10.06 -9.75 -3.56
N ASP A 24 -8.86 -10.11 -3.99
CA ASP A 24 -8.01 -9.17 -4.71
C ASP A 24 -8.74 -8.68 -5.95
N PRO A 25 -8.63 -7.40 -6.25
CA PRO A 25 -9.32 -6.84 -7.39
C PRO A 25 -8.65 -7.26 -8.69
N TRP A 26 -9.45 -7.33 -9.73
CA TRP A 26 -8.89 -7.39 -11.08
C TRP A 26 -8.48 -5.96 -11.43
N VAL A 27 -7.23 -5.79 -11.81
CA VAL A 27 -6.72 -4.47 -12.16
C VAL A 27 -6.70 -4.33 -13.66
N LYS A 28 -7.54 -3.44 -14.17
CA LYS A 28 -7.62 -3.20 -15.58
C LYS A 28 -6.30 -2.64 -16.08
N GLY A 29 -5.85 -3.13 -17.20
CA GLY A 29 -4.63 -2.62 -17.79
C GLY A 29 -3.41 -3.47 -17.52
N TYR A 30 -3.52 -4.50 -16.68
CA TYR A 30 -2.37 -5.36 -16.44
C TYR A 30 -1.89 -6.06 -17.72
N SER A 31 -2.74 -6.22 -18.68
CA SER A 31 -2.34 -6.79 -19.96
C SER A 31 -2.08 -5.72 -21.02
N ASN A 32 -2.21 -4.47 -20.67
CA ASN A 32 -1.99 -3.39 -21.62
C ASN A 32 -0.52 -2.99 -21.59
N PRO A 33 0.20 -3.13 -22.70
CA PRO A 33 1.64 -2.84 -22.69
C PRO A 33 1.99 -1.37 -22.43
N ASP A 34 1.03 -0.49 -22.59
CA ASP A 34 1.29 0.93 -22.37
C ASP A 34 1.06 1.35 -20.92
N ASP A 35 0.43 0.49 -20.14
CA ASP A 35 0.21 0.84 -18.74
C ASP A 35 1.41 0.42 -17.91
N CYS A 36 1.76 1.29 -16.99
CA CYS A 36 2.80 0.98 -16.03
C CYS A 36 2.21 0.15 -14.90
N LEU A 37 2.88 -0.91 -14.54
CA LEU A 37 2.45 -1.76 -13.44
C LEU A 37 3.53 -1.78 -12.38
N GLY A 38 3.16 -2.14 -11.20
CA GLY A 38 4.15 -2.33 -10.15
C GLY A 38 5.13 -3.44 -10.55
N GLY A 39 6.15 -3.67 -9.75
CA GLY A 39 7.14 -4.70 -10.04
C GLY A 39 8.22 -4.22 -10.98
N GLU A 40 8.44 -4.95 -12.06
CA GLU A 40 9.58 -4.67 -12.94
C GLU A 40 9.63 -3.27 -13.50
N LYS A 41 8.49 -2.67 -13.78
CA LYS A 41 8.47 -1.35 -14.40
C LYS A 41 8.65 -0.24 -13.38
N LEU A 42 8.33 -0.51 -12.12
CA LEU A 42 8.52 0.46 -11.09
C LEU A 42 9.69 0.05 -10.22
N ALA A 43 10.84 0.59 -10.51
CA ALA A 43 12.03 0.29 -9.72
C ALA A 43 12.09 1.29 -8.57
N ALA A 44 11.54 0.91 -7.47
CA ALA A 44 11.51 1.78 -6.31
C ALA A 44 12.92 2.03 -5.78
N ARG A 45 13.23 3.29 -5.53
CA ARG A 45 14.52 3.67 -5.00
C ARG A 45 14.39 3.94 -3.52
N ASN A 46 13.30 4.55 -3.15
CA ASN A 46 13.03 4.85 -1.77
C ASN A 46 11.52 4.79 -1.60
N PHE A 47 11.06 3.82 -0.82
CA PHE A 47 9.64 3.78 -0.53
C PHE A 47 9.42 3.07 0.79
N GLU A 48 8.36 3.48 1.46
CA GLU A 48 7.93 2.83 2.68
C GLU A 48 6.48 2.45 2.51
N LEU A 49 6.15 1.28 2.97
CA LEU A 49 4.75 0.88 2.99
C LEU A 49 4.00 1.73 4.01
N PRO A 50 2.74 2.06 3.74
CA PRO A 50 1.97 2.83 4.72
C PRO A 50 1.77 2.03 6.00
N PRO A 51 1.63 2.72 7.14
CA PRO A 51 1.27 2.01 8.36
C PRO A 51 -0.17 1.54 8.25
N TYR A 52 -0.48 0.45 8.92
CA TYR A 52 -1.85 -0.01 9.01
C TYR A 52 -2.63 1.04 9.82
N PRO A 53 -3.72 1.59 9.31
CA PRO A 53 -4.46 2.60 10.06
C PRO A 53 -4.90 2.07 11.41
N ARG A 54 -4.65 2.84 12.45
CA ARG A 54 -4.94 2.40 13.80
C ARG A 54 -6.39 2.00 14.00
N ARG A 55 -7.30 2.79 13.47
CA ARG A 55 -8.71 2.48 13.61
C ARG A 55 -9.06 1.16 12.96
N ALA A 56 -8.52 0.92 11.78
CA ALA A 56 -8.78 -0.33 11.07
C ALA A 56 -8.15 -1.51 11.80
N PHE A 57 -6.94 -1.32 12.32
CA PHE A 57 -6.26 -2.37 13.07
C PHE A 57 -7.07 -2.74 14.31
N ASN A 58 -7.49 -1.73 15.07
CA ASN A 58 -8.22 -1.97 16.31
C ASN A 58 -9.60 -2.56 16.08
N SER A 59 -10.19 -2.32 14.93
CA SER A 59 -11.51 -2.88 14.62
C SER A 59 -11.43 -4.13 13.74
N GLY A 60 -10.23 -4.63 13.51
CA GLY A 60 -10.07 -5.88 12.77
C GLY A 60 -10.48 -5.80 11.31
N ARG A 61 -10.36 -4.63 10.69
CA ARG A 61 -10.78 -4.42 9.31
C ARG A 61 -9.64 -4.64 8.34
N GLN A 62 -9.98 -5.20 7.21
CA GLN A 62 -9.03 -5.53 6.17
C GLN A 62 -9.51 -5.02 4.82
N GLY A 63 -8.61 -4.81 3.89
CA GLY A 63 -8.98 -4.33 2.58
C GLY A 63 -7.79 -4.06 1.69
N TRP A 64 -8.04 -3.41 0.58
CA TRP A 64 -7.00 -3.07 -0.37
C TRP A 64 -7.27 -1.73 -1.03
N VAL A 65 -6.23 -1.16 -1.60
CA VAL A 65 -6.32 0.10 -2.34
C VAL A 65 -5.50 -0.05 -3.62
N ILE A 66 -6.09 0.31 -4.75
CA ILE A 66 -5.36 0.44 -5.99
C ILE A 66 -5.02 1.91 -6.15
N MET A 67 -3.73 2.20 -6.16
CA MET A 67 -3.25 3.57 -6.38
C MET A 67 -2.83 3.74 -7.82
N ARG A 68 -3.13 4.90 -8.37
CA ARG A 68 -2.65 5.30 -9.68
C ARG A 68 -1.69 6.45 -9.50
N LEU A 69 -0.60 6.41 -10.22
CA LEU A 69 0.43 7.45 -10.13
C LEU A 69 1.19 7.55 -11.43
N ASP A 70 1.86 8.67 -11.60
CA ASP A 70 2.79 8.87 -12.69
C ASP A 70 4.19 8.97 -12.07
N VAL A 71 5.20 8.64 -12.83
CA VAL A 71 6.60 8.80 -12.41
C VAL A 71 7.27 9.76 -13.37
N SER A 72 7.84 10.84 -12.84
CA SER A 72 8.49 11.84 -13.67
C SER A 72 9.81 11.33 -14.22
N ALA A 73 10.37 12.07 -15.16
CA ALA A 73 11.66 11.72 -15.73
C ALA A 73 12.78 11.69 -14.68
N LEU A 74 12.58 12.36 -13.55
CA LEU A 74 13.53 12.36 -12.46
C LEU A 74 13.25 11.26 -11.42
N GLY A 75 12.21 10.49 -11.62
CA GLY A 75 11.84 9.43 -10.68
C GLY A 75 10.92 9.88 -9.55
N GLU A 76 10.35 11.06 -9.67
CA GLU A 76 9.44 11.55 -8.64
C GLU A 76 8.02 11.09 -8.90
N THR A 77 7.30 10.80 -7.83
CA THR A 77 5.91 10.40 -7.92
C THR A 77 5.03 11.63 -8.16
N GLU A 78 4.18 11.54 -9.17
CA GLU A 78 3.27 12.63 -9.51
C GLU A 78 1.86 12.11 -9.73
N ASN A 79 0.89 13.01 -9.64
CA ASN A 79 -0.51 12.72 -9.94
C ASN A 79 -1.05 11.48 -9.23
N VAL A 80 -0.76 11.42 -7.93
CA VAL A 80 -1.17 10.29 -7.11
C VAL A 80 -2.67 10.34 -6.86
N ASP A 81 -3.34 9.23 -7.13
CA ASP A 81 -4.77 9.15 -6.95
C ASP A 81 -5.18 7.73 -6.55
N VAL A 82 -6.30 7.63 -5.88
CA VAL A 82 -6.88 6.33 -5.55
C VAL A 82 -7.78 5.93 -6.70
N GLU A 83 -7.49 4.81 -7.33
CA GLU A 83 -8.35 4.34 -8.40
C GLU A 83 -9.55 3.58 -7.86
N ARG A 84 -9.32 2.69 -6.93
CA ARG A 84 -10.37 1.92 -6.25
C ARG A 84 -9.89 1.50 -4.89
N SER A 85 -10.83 1.29 -3.99
CA SER A 85 -10.50 0.76 -2.67
C SER A 85 -11.67 -0.01 -2.11
N LEU A 86 -11.39 -0.96 -1.24
CA LEU A 86 -12.41 -1.72 -0.52
C LEU A 86 -11.89 -2.04 0.87
N PRO A 87 -12.63 -1.69 1.91
CA PRO A 87 -13.82 -0.85 1.89
C PRO A 87 -13.47 0.60 1.61
N ASP A 88 -14.45 1.36 1.12
CA ASP A 88 -14.19 2.75 0.76
C ASP A 88 -13.81 3.58 1.96
N GLY A 89 -12.84 4.44 1.77
CA GLY A 89 -12.49 5.45 2.77
C GLY A 89 -11.68 4.97 3.96
N LEU A 90 -11.44 3.68 4.09
CA LEU A 90 -10.77 3.18 5.29
C LEU A 90 -9.25 3.23 5.17
N PHE A 91 -8.71 2.85 4.03
CA PHE A 91 -7.27 2.75 3.84
C PHE A 91 -6.71 3.78 2.86
N GLU A 92 -7.56 4.62 2.32
CA GLU A 92 -7.14 5.53 1.23
C GLU A 92 -6.16 6.60 1.67
N SER A 93 -6.40 7.20 2.81
CA SER A 93 -5.54 8.29 3.28
C SER A 93 -4.12 7.80 3.55
N ALA A 94 -4.00 6.67 4.24
CA ALA A 94 -2.69 6.10 4.53
C ALA A 94 -1.96 5.73 3.24
N SER A 95 -2.68 5.15 2.29
CA SER A 95 -2.12 4.76 0.99
C SER A 95 -1.65 5.98 0.22
N ARG A 96 -2.48 7.01 0.17
CA ARG A 96 -2.14 8.22 -0.58
C ARG A 96 -0.90 8.90 -0.01
N GLN A 97 -0.83 9.02 1.31
CA GLN A 97 0.31 9.66 1.94
C GLN A 97 1.59 8.89 1.68
N ALA A 98 1.54 7.59 1.76
CA ALA A 98 2.72 6.77 1.54
C ALA A 98 3.21 6.89 0.09
N VAL A 99 2.31 6.71 -0.87
CA VAL A 99 2.69 6.72 -2.28
C VAL A 99 3.25 8.07 -2.71
N LYS A 100 2.75 9.16 -2.15
CA LYS A 100 3.28 10.48 -2.46
C LYS A 100 4.73 10.65 -2.06
N SER A 101 5.21 9.87 -1.12
CA SER A 101 6.59 9.98 -0.65
C SER A 101 7.56 9.06 -1.40
N TRP A 102 7.05 8.20 -2.27
CA TRP A 102 7.90 7.25 -2.96
C TRP A 102 8.72 7.91 -4.04
N THR A 103 9.93 7.40 -4.25
CA THR A 103 10.77 7.81 -5.35
C THR A 103 11.25 6.56 -6.09
N PHE A 104 11.50 6.72 -7.36
CA PHE A 104 11.88 5.63 -8.25
C PHE A 104 13.14 5.98 -8.99
N ARG A 105 13.76 4.99 -9.59
CA ARG A 105 14.86 5.28 -10.51
C ARG A 105 14.27 6.02 -11.69
N PRO A 106 15.00 7.00 -12.23
CA PRO A 106 14.52 7.69 -13.42
C PRO A 106 14.22 6.68 -14.52
N PRO A 107 13.01 6.71 -15.08
CA PRO A 107 12.65 5.75 -16.13
C PRO A 107 13.49 5.92 -17.37
N ALA A 108 13.94 4.83 -17.95
CA ALA A 108 14.78 4.89 -19.15
C ALA A 108 14.09 5.54 -20.33
N GLY A 109 12.79 5.38 -20.43
CA GLY A 109 12.02 5.98 -21.52
C GLY A 109 11.43 7.33 -21.23
N GLY A 110 11.85 7.99 -20.15
CA GLY A 110 11.28 9.27 -19.76
C GLY A 110 10.21 9.09 -18.71
N VAL A 111 9.04 9.67 -18.92
CA VAL A 111 7.97 9.65 -17.92
C VAL A 111 7.18 8.35 -18.01
N LEU A 112 6.78 7.82 -16.87
CA LEU A 112 5.83 6.70 -16.83
C LEU A 112 4.47 7.25 -16.42
N LYS A 113 3.43 6.86 -17.16
CA LYS A 113 2.08 7.33 -16.89
C LYS A 113 1.16 6.18 -16.49
N ASN A 114 0.18 6.53 -15.69
CA ASN A 114 -0.87 5.58 -15.30
C ASN A 114 -0.35 4.28 -14.67
N CYS A 115 0.65 4.43 -13.82
CA CYS A 115 1.16 3.29 -13.09
C CYS A 115 0.19 2.91 -11.99
N ARG A 116 0.02 1.62 -11.77
CA ARG A 116 -0.89 1.15 -10.74
C ARG A 116 -0.16 0.24 -9.79
N VAL A 117 -0.45 0.42 -8.52
CA VAL A 117 0.06 -0.46 -7.48
C VAL A 117 -1.10 -0.88 -6.59
N LEU A 118 -1.04 -2.10 -6.11
CA LEU A 118 -2.05 -2.62 -5.21
C LEU A 118 -1.45 -2.71 -3.82
N LEU A 119 -2.06 -2.00 -2.89
CA LEU A 119 -1.68 -2.08 -1.48
C LEU A 119 -2.69 -2.95 -0.76
N ARG A 120 -2.24 -4.02 -0.15
CA ARG A 120 -3.09 -4.92 0.59
C ARG A 120 -2.91 -4.71 2.08
N TYR A 121 -4.02 -4.49 2.76
CA TYR A 121 -4.07 -4.33 4.21
C TYR A 121 -4.72 -5.59 4.76
N ARG A 122 -3.90 -6.54 5.14
CA ARG A 122 -4.40 -7.85 5.51
C ARG A 122 -3.71 -8.34 6.78
N SER A 123 -4.48 -8.84 7.70
CA SER A 123 -3.98 -9.41 8.94
C SER A 123 -3.07 -8.45 9.72
N GLY A 124 -3.37 -7.17 9.66
CA GLY A 124 -2.60 -6.17 10.38
C GLY A 124 -1.31 -5.76 9.70
N GLU A 125 -1.04 -6.24 8.50
CA GLU A 125 0.17 -5.92 7.77
C GLU A 125 -0.16 -5.35 6.40
N VAL A 126 0.73 -4.53 5.88
CA VAL A 126 0.57 -3.96 4.55
C VAL A 126 1.56 -4.63 3.60
N SER A 127 1.10 -5.02 2.45
CA SER A 127 1.96 -5.58 1.41
C SER A 127 1.66 -4.94 0.06
N LEU A 128 2.66 -4.99 -0.82
CA LEU A 128 2.52 -4.43 -2.13
C LEU A 128 2.34 -5.55 -3.14
N GLY A 129 1.37 -5.41 -3.97
CA GLY A 129 1.11 -6.39 -5.02
C GLY A 129 1.35 -5.87 -6.40
#